data_bca0e8c35c19a89225359163b111983e
#
_entry.id   bca0e8c35c19a89225359163b111983e
#
_cell.length_a   1.000
_cell.length_b   1.000
_cell.length_c   1.000
_cell.angle_alpha   90.00
_cell.angle_beta   90.00
_cell.angle_gamma   90.00
#
_symmetry.space_group_name_H-M   'P 1'
#
loop_
_entity.id
_entity.type
_entity.pdbx_description
1 polymer ?
#
loop_
_entity_poly.entity_id
_entity_poly.type
_entity_poly.pdbx_seq_one_letter_code
_entity_poly.pdbx_strand_id
1 'polypeptide(L)'
;RAELEAVPAFKAVDVGLDRSLIGSYGHDDRVCAYTALQAELQVQNPAYTTVCVLTDKEEVGSDGVTGLQCDYLFHFLGHLADMQKANYKVNAAFDPTFPDVLERRNAAYLNHGVAVTKYTGARGKSSTNDAGAEMMGYVTNLLDAKGVIWQTGELGKVDMGGGGTIAKYVANRNVDVVDIGVPMLSMHAPFELVAKLDVYMTYKAFEAFANER
;
A
#
# COMPACT_ATOMS: atom_id res chain seq x y z
N ARG A 1 29.24 -11.20 -15.20
CA ARG A 1 28.41 -11.49 -14.01
C ARG A 1 27.02 -11.01 -14.34
N ALA A 2 25.98 -11.74 -13.95
CA ALA A 2 24.58 -11.41 -14.12
C ALA A 2 23.82 -11.83 -12.86
N GLU A 3 22.78 -11.07 -12.52
CA GLU A 3 21.72 -11.54 -11.64
C GLU A 3 20.70 -12.31 -12.48
N LEU A 4 20.27 -13.46 -11.99
CA LEU A 4 19.30 -14.31 -12.67
C LEU A 4 18.17 -14.61 -11.70
N GLU A 5 16.94 -14.36 -12.15
CA GLU A 5 15.73 -14.65 -11.40
C GLU A 5 14.87 -15.65 -12.17
N ALA A 6 14.33 -16.64 -11.46
CA ALA A 6 13.37 -17.59 -12.01
C ALA A 6 11.97 -17.20 -11.55
N VAL A 7 11.13 -16.77 -12.47
CA VAL A 7 9.77 -16.33 -12.20
C VAL A 7 8.76 -17.13 -13.04
N PRO A 8 7.50 -17.31 -12.56
CA PRO A 8 6.43 -17.91 -13.35
C PRO A 8 6.21 -17.16 -14.67
N ALA A 9 6.06 -17.89 -15.77
CA ALA A 9 5.95 -17.33 -17.12
C ALA A 9 4.52 -17.22 -17.65
N PHE A 10 3.50 -17.56 -16.85
CA PHE A 10 2.12 -17.44 -17.29
C PHE A 10 1.63 -15.96 -17.23
N LYS A 11 0.66 -15.69 -18.09
CA LYS A 11 0.06 -14.35 -18.19
C LYS A 11 -1.05 -14.17 -17.15
N ALA A 12 -1.37 -12.93 -16.83
CA ALA A 12 -2.56 -12.60 -16.08
C ALA A 12 -3.82 -13.08 -16.82
N VAL A 13 -4.76 -13.63 -16.07
CA VAL A 13 -6.02 -14.16 -16.60
C VAL A 13 -7.21 -13.74 -15.75
N ASP A 14 -8.37 -13.64 -16.41
CA ASP A 14 -9.64 -13.50 -15.70
C ASP A 14 -10.00 -14.78 -14.96
N VAL A 15 -10.47 -14.66 -13.72
CA VAL A 15 -10.87 -15.77 -12.85
C VAL A 15 -12.30 -15.56 -12.35
N GLY A 16 -13.01 -16.66 -12.12
CA GLY A 16 -14.42 -16.67 -11.75
C GLY A 16 -15.36 -16.77 -12.94
N LEU A 17 -16.60 -17.24 -12.71
CA LEU A 17 -17.63 -17.37 -13.76
C LEU A 17 -17.99 -16.01 -14.35
N ASP A 18 -18.00 -14.97 -13.56
CA ASP A 18 -18.29 -13.59 -13.91
C ASP A 18 -17.03 -12.80 -14.32
N ARG A 19 -15.85 -13.44 -14.26
CA ARG A 19 -14.55 -12.80 -14.55
C ARG A 19 -14.26 -11.58 -13.67
N SER A 20 -14.75 -11.56 -12.45
CA SER A 20 -14.56 -10.44 -11.51
C SER A 20 -13.19 -10.41 -10.85
N LEU A 21 -12.44 -11.51 -10.94
CA LEU A 21 -11.10 -11.63 -10.38
C LEU A 21 -10.02 -11.62 -11.47
N ILE A 22 -8.82 -11.25 -11.07
CA ILE A 22 -7.60 -11.38 -11.88
C ILE A 22 -6.64 -12.31 -11.13
N GLY A 23 -6.16 -13.33 -11.83
CA GLY A 23 -5.11 -14.21 -11.34
C GLY A 23 -3.80 -13.95 -12.06
N SER A 24 -2.72 -13.79 -11.33
CA SER A 24 -1.38 -13.56 -11.88
C SER A 24 -0.30 -13.88 -10.85
N TYR A 25 0.94 -13.88 -11.29
CA TYR A 25 2.10 -13.80 -10.41
C TYR A 25 2.49 -12.36 -10.13
N GLY A 26 2.86 -12.08 -8.90
CA GLY A 26 3.42 -10.79 -8.49
C GLY A 26 2.40 -9.66 -8.47
N HIS A 27 1.15 -9.92 -8.10
CA HIS A 27 0.22 -8.89 -7.67
C HIS A 27 0.78 -8.15 -6.47
N ASP A 28 1.40 -8.89 -5.58
CA ASP A 28 2.21 -8.35 -4.52
C ASP A 28 3.60 -7.97 -5.07
N ASP A 29 3.96 -6.64 -5.09
CA ASP A 29 3.02 -5.55 -4.80
C ASP A 29 2.70 -4.72 -6.05
N ARG A 30 2.95 -5.24 -7.23
CA ARG A 30 2.76 -4.51 -8.50
C ARG A 30 1.36 -3.95 -8.70
N VAL A 31 0.33 -4.56 -8.11
CA VAL A 31 -1.04 -4.06 -8.23
C VAL A 31 -1.22 -2.75 -7.45
N CYS A 32 -0.64 -2.64 -6.26
CA CYS A 32 -0.65 -1.41 -5.48
C CYS A 32 0.23 -0.33 -6.11
N ALA A 33 1.45 -0.69 -6.51
CA ALA A 33 2.35 0.21 -7.24
C ALA A 33 1.70 0.77 -8.53
N TYR A 34 1.02 -0.07 -9.30
CA TYR A 34 0.29 0.34 -10.49
C TYR A 34 -0.85 1.32 -10.17
N THR A 35 -1.66 1.03 -9.17
CA THR A 35 -2.80 1.89 -8.81
C THR A 35 -2.34 3.25 -8.27
N ALA A 36 -1.29 3.29 -7.47
CA ALA A 36 -0.67 4.53 -6.99
C ALA A 36 -0.09 5.36 -8.14
N LEU A 37 0.68 4.74 -9.03
CA LEU A 37 1.25 5.42 -10.20
C LEU A 37 0.15 5.96 -11.14
N GLN A 38 -0.91 5.18 -11.41
CA GLN A 38 -2.00 5.64 -12.26
C GLN A 38 -2.76 6.81 -11.65
N ALA A 39 -2.96 6.82 -10.34
CA ALA A 39 -3.58 7.95 -9.64
C ALA A 39 -2.69 9.21 -9.76
N GLU A 40 -1.39 9.11 -9.49
CA GLU A 40 -0.45 10.22 -9.59
C GLU A 40 -0.40 10.82 -11.01
N LEU A 41 -0.43 9.99 -12.05
CA LEU A 41 -0.43 10.45 -13.45
C LEU A 41 -1.72 11.19 -13.85
N GLN A 42 -2.81 11.06 -13.08
CA GLN A 42 -4.08 11.76 -13.31
C GLN A 42 -4.23 13.03 -12.45
N VAL A 43 -3.28 13.31 -11.54
CA VAL A 43 -3.32 14.50 -10.69
C VAL A 43 -3.27 15.76 -11.54
N GLN A 44 -4.22 16.69 -11.30
CA GLN A 44 -4.27 17.97 -12.00
C GLN A 44 -4.45 19.11 -11.01
N ASN A 45 -3.49 20.04 -10.97
CA ASN A 45 -3.53 21.21 -10.10
C ASN A 45 -3.81 20.87 -8.62
N PRO A 46 -3.04 19.96 -8.00
CA PRO A 46 -3.22 19.59 -6.61
C PRO A 46 -2.96 20.80 -5.69
N ALA A 47 -3.63 20.84 -4.54
CA ALA A 47 -3.38 21.88 -3.54
C ALA A 47 -2.01 21.72 -2.87
N TYR A 48 -1.53 20.50 -2.81
CA TYR A 48 -0.23 20.13 -2.22
C TYR A 48 0.61 19.37 -3.25
N THR A 49 1.93 19.43 -3.12
CA THR A 49 2.82 18.61 -3.94
C THR A 49 2.62 17.14 -3.57
N THR A 50 2.32 16.31 -4.57
CA THR A 50 2.24 14.87 -4.43
C THR A 50 3.52 14.21 -4.97
N VAL A 51 3.89 13.10 -4.40
CA VAL A 51 5.06 12.31 -4.83
C VAL A 51 4.72 10.83 -4.74
N CYS A 52 4.68 10.15 -5.86
CA CYS A 52 4.57 8.69 -5.90
C CYS A 52 5.98 8.10 -5.85
N VAL A 53 6.26 7.30 -4.83
CA VAL A 53 7.55 6.65 -4.64
C VAL A 53 7.39 5.15 -4.74
N LEU A 54 8.04 4.54 -5.72
CA LEU A 54 8.10 3.09 -5.91
C LEU A 54 9.45 2.60 -5.42
N THR A 55 9.47 1.83 -4.35
CA THR A 55 10.70 1.34 -3.73
C THR A 55 10.92 -0.13 -4.03
N ASP A 56 12.18 -0.53 -4.06
CA ASP A 56 12.61 -1.92 -4.21
C ASP A 56 12.87 -2.55 -2.84
N LYS A 57 13.05 -3.86 -2.78
CA LYS A 57 13.50 -4.61 -1.59
C LYS A 57 12.51 -4.70 -0.43
N GLU A 58 11.23 -4.45 -0.64
CA GLU A 58 10.24 -4.54 0.44
C GLU A 58 10.25 -5.94 1.09
N GLU A 59 10.18 -6.99 0.29
CA GLU A 59 10.11 -8.40 0.71
C GLU A 59 11.35 -8.92 1.47
N VAL A 60 12.44 -8.20 1.40
CA VAL A 60 13.67 -8.51 2.13
C VAL A 60 14.02 -7.47 3.19
N GLY A 61 13.02 -6.70 3.65
CA GLY A 61 13.14 -5.76 4.74
C GLY A 61 13.50 -4.33 4.34
N SER A 62 13.36 -3.97 3.06
CA SER A 62 13.66 -2.63 2.54
C SER A 62 15.12 -2.18 2.71
N ASP A 63 16.03 -3.12 2.86
CA ASP A 63 17.47 -2.86 3.01
C ASP A 63 18.14 -2.59 1.65
N GLY A 64 19.30 -1.92 1.69
CA GLY A 64 20.11 -1.62 0.51
C GLY A 64 19.81 -0.26 -0.12
N VAL A 65 20.57 0.07 -1.17
CA VAL A 65 20.58 1.42 -1.77
C VAL A 65 19.32 1.79 -2.54
N THR A 66 18.47 0.83 -2.85
CA THR A 66 17.19 1.01 -3.55
C THR A 66 15.98 0.75 -2.65
N GLY A 67 16.20 0.24 -1.43
CA GLY A 67 15.17 0.04 -0.42
C GLY A 67 14.81 1.32 0.31
N LEU A 68 13.63 1.35 0.94
CA LEU A 68 13.12 2.54 1.63
C LEU A 68 13.94 2.91 2.89
N GLN A 69 14.76 2.01 3.41
CA GLN A 69 15.64 2.32 4.55
C GLN A 69 16.84 3.18 4.17
N CYS A 70 17.14 3.38 2.86
CA CYS A 70 18.20 4.29 2.44
C CYS A 70 17.77 5.76 2.63
N ASP A 71 18.75 6.64 2.78
CA ASP A 71 18.49 8.06 3.00
C ASP A 71 18.11 8.82 1.71
N TYR A 72 18.16 8.17 0.54
CA TYR A 72 17.97 8.82 -0.76
C TYR A 72 16.61 9.53 -0.89
N LEU A 73 15.52 8.87 -0.45
CA LEU A 73 14.18 9.47 -0.50
C LEU A 73 14.14 10.81 0.25
N PHE A 74 14.68 10.84 1.48
CA PHE A 74 14.64 12.04 2.30
C PHE A 74 15.56 13.13 1.78
N HIS A 75 16.70 12.79 1.20
CA HIS A 75 17.53 13.75 0.48
C HIS A 75 16.81 14.33 -0.76
N PHE A 76 16.15 13.47 -1.54
CA PHE A 76 15.36 13.91 -2.70
C PHE A 76 14.22 14.84 -2.29
N LEU A 77 13.43 14.48 -1.28
CA LEU A 77 12.35 15.32 -0.77
C LEU A 77 12.88 16.65 -0.22
N GLY A 78 14.07 16.63 0.42
CA GLY A 78 14.77 17.82 0.86
C GLY A 78 15.08 18.76 -0.29
N HIS A 79 15.69 18.29 -1.33
CA HIS A 79 15.97 19.08 -2.52
C HIS A 79 14.71 19.60 -3.19
N LEU A 80 13.65 18.78 -3.27
CA LEU A 80 12.37 19.20 -3.83
C LEU A 80 11.73 20.34 -3.01
N ALA A 81 11.75 20.24 -1.68
CA ALA A 81 11.25 21.27 -0.80
C ALA A 81 12.07 22.57 -0.91
N ASP A 82 13.39 22.48 -0.97
CA ASP A 82 14.27 23.63 -1.20
C ASP A 82 13.97 24.35 -2.52
N MET A 83 13.76 23.60 -3.60
CA MET A 83 13.36 24.16 -4.89
C MET A 83 12.02 24.88 -4.84
N GLN A 84 11.06 24.39 -4.06
CA GLN A 84 9.73 24.97 -3.90
C GLN A 84 9.64 25.99 -2.77
N LYS A 85 10.71 26.19 -2.00
CA LYS A 85 10.73 27.02 -0.78
C LYS A 85 9.64 26.59 0.22
N ALA A 86 9.36 25.30 0.32
CA ALA A 86 8.32 24.70 1.13
C ALA A 86 8.87 24.11 2.43
N ASN A 87 8.00 24.07 3.46
CA ASN A 87 8.28 23.31 4.68
C ASN A 87 7.79 21.87 4.54
N TYR A 88 8.53 20.91 5.10
CA TYR A 88 8.23 19.48 5.01
C TYR A 88 6.95 19.08 5.75
N LYS A 89 6.03 18.43 5.06
CA LYS A 89 5.12 17.42 5.59
C LYS A 89 4.95 16.35 4.51
N VAL A 90 5.30 15.12 4.80
CA VAL A 90 5.21 13.99 3.86
C VAL A 90 4.22 12.97 4.40
N ASN A 91 3.25 12.57 3.59
CA ASN A 91 2.34 11.46 3.87
C ASN A 91 2.59 10.33 2.87
N ALA A 92 2.79 9.11 3.36
CA ALA A 92 3.00 7.94 2.52
C ALA A 92 2.03 6.81 2.88
N ALA A 93 1.63 6.02 1.91
CA ALA A 93 0.73 4.87 2.08
C ALA A 93 1.32 3.64 1.41
N PHE A 94 1.16 2.46 2.04
CA PHE A 94 1.31 1.16 1.37
C PHE A 94 1.41 -0.07 2.32
N ASP A 95 0.97 -1.26 2.10
CA ASP A 95 1.09 -2.57 1.50
C ASP A 95 0.62 -3.82 2.32
N PRO A 96 0.43 -5.03 1.73
CA PRO A 96 -0.30 -6.21 2.23
C PRO A 96 0.55 -7.34 2.83
N THR A 97 -0.01 -8.36 3.54
CA THR A 97 0.30 -9.79 3.43
C THR A 97 -0.02 -10.78 4.55
N PHE A 98 -0.46 -11.96 4.26
CA PHE A 98 -0.47 -13.35 4.76
C PHE A 98 -1.72 -13.90 5.50
N PRO A 99 -2.25 -15.11 5.09
CA PRO A 99 -3.59 -15.57 5.46
C PRO A 99 -3.75 -16.52 6.65
N ASP A 100 -2.77 -17.26 7.11
CA ASP A 100 -2.95 -18.29 8.18
C ASP A 100 -3.09 -17.71 9.58
N VAL A 101 -3.02 -16.41 9.71
CA VAL A 101 -2.97 -15.68 10.97
C VAL A 101 -4.00 -14.56 11.04
N LEU A 102 -5.02 -14.57 10.15
CA LEU A 102 -6.04 -13.54 10.09
C LEU A 102 -7.12 -13.73 11.17
N GLU A 103 -7.50 -12.64 11.80
CA GLU A 103 -8.70 -12.61 12.63
C GLU A 103 -9.92 -12.30 11.78
N ARG A 104 -10.92 -13.20 11.75
CA ARG A 104 -12.09 -13.10 10.85
C ARG A 104 -12.85 -11.79 10.92
N ARG A 105 -12.80 -11.10 12.06
CA ARG A 105 -13.52 -9.83 12.26
C ARG A 105 -12.78 -8.62 11.72
N ASN A 106 -11.47 -8.74 11.51
CA ASN A 106 -10.58 -7.65 11.10
C ASN A 106 -9.84 -7.96 9.78
N ALA A 107 -10.10 -9.10 9.17
CA ALA A 107 -9.51 -9.46 7.89
C ALA A 107 -10.21 -8.74 6.74
N ALA A 108 -9.45 -8.25 5.77
CA ALA A 108 -9.98 -7.74 4.52
C ALA A 108 -10.50 -8.89 3.63
N TYR A 109 -11.55 -8.62 2.86
CA TYR A 109 -12.19 -9.58 1.97
C TYR A 109 -12.16 -9.08 0.52
N LEU A 110 -12.08 -10.00 -0.45
CA LEU A 110 -12.21 -9.66 -1.86
C LEU A 110 -13.60 -9.08 -2.18
N ASN A 111 -13.67 -8.14 -3.12
CA ASN A 111 -14.88 -7.42 -3.55
C ASN A 111 -15.53 -6.54 -2.45
N HIS A 112 -14.76 -6.09 -1.48
CA HIS A 112 -15.22 -5.17 -0.43
C HIS A 112 -14.51 -3.81 -0.47
N GLY A 113 -13.78 -3.55 -1.53
CA GLY A 113 -13.08 -2.30 -1.73
C GLY A 113 -11.66 -2.29 -1.17
N VAL A 114 -11.05 -1.11 -1.15
CA VAL A 114 -9.69 -0.92 -0.67
C VAL A 114 -9.58 -1.22 0.83
N ALA A 115 -8.55 -1.95 1.24
CA ALA A 115 -8.27 -2.18 2.65
C ALA A 115 -7.50 -1.00 3.25
N VAL A 116 -8.00 -0.49 4.37
CA VAL A 116 -7.34 0.54 5.19
C VAL A 116 -6.88 -0.11 6.48
N THR A 117 -5.58 -0.09 6.73
CA THR A 117 -4.96 -0.81 7.84
C THR A 117 -4.40 0.18 8.87
N LYS A 118 -4.93 0.10 10.08
CA LYS A 118 -4.51 0.98 11.17
C LYS A 118 -3.13 0.63 11.71
N TYR A 119 -2.86 -0.66 11.84
CA TYR A 119 -1.57 -1.16 12.34
C TYR A 119 -1.15 -2.41 11.58
N THR A 120 0.15 -2.62 11.52
CA THR A 120 0.79 -3.81 10.96
C THR A 120 1.70 -4.41 12.02
N GLY A 121 2.48 -5.37 11.69
CA GLY A 121 3.48 -5.97 12.57
C GLY A 121 3.23 -7.43 12.87
N ALA A 122 4.22 -8.07 13.46
CA ALA A 122 4.22 -9.49 13.76
C ALA A 122 4.22 -9.71 15.28
N ARG A 123 3.55 -10.78 15.72
CA ARG A 123 3.61 -11.25 17.13
C ARG A 123 3.40 -10.11 18.16
N GLY A 124 2.23 -9.52 18.17
CA GLY A 124 1.90 -8.44 19.09
C GLY A 124 2.35 -7.06 18.63
N LYS A 125 2.20 -6.74 17.37
CA LYS A 125 2.56 -5.44 16.77
C LYS A 125 4.05 -5.10 16.85
N SER A 126 4.95 -6.06 16.86
CA SER A 126 6.37 -5.77 16.71
C SER A 126 6.70 -5.34 15.27
N SER A 127 7.63 -4.41 15.13
CA SER A 127 8.02 -3.86 13.80
C SER A 127 6.85 -3.25 13.01
N THR A 128 5.93 -2.58 13.70
CA THR A 128 4.71 -2.02 13.13
C THR A 128 4.81 -0.52 12.91
N ASN A 129 3.97 -0.01 11.99
CA ASN A 129 3.33 1.30 12.12
C ASN A 129 1.99 1.11 12.86
N ASP A 130 1.57 2.10 13.63
CA ASP A 130 0.23 2.21 14.22
C ASP A 130 -0.29 3.62 13.90
N ALA A 131 -1.10 3.73 12.85
CA ALA A 131 -1.61 5.00 12.36
C ALA A 131 -2.42 5.74 13.45
N GLY A 132 -2.17 7.04 13.62
CA GLY A 132 -2.90 7.86 14.56
C GLY A 132 -4.41 7.92 14.26
N ALA A 133 -5.23 8.08 15.30
CA ALA A 133 -6.69 8.14 15.14
C ALA A 133 -7.14 9.31 14.24
N GLU A 134 -6.43 10.43 14.28
CA GLU A 134 -6.69 11.59 13.42
C GLU A 134 -6.42 11.27 11.96
N MET A 135 -5.29 10.59 11.65
CA MET A 135 -4.97 10.17 10.29
C MET A 135 -5.97 9.14 9.76
N MET A 136 -6.35 8.16 10.60
CA MET A 136 -7.40 7.20 10.25
C MET A 136 -8.73 7.89 9.96
N GLY A 137 -9.15 8.81 10.82
CA GLY A 137 -10.38 9.57 10.64
C GLY A 137 -10.34 10.45 9.39
N TYR A 138 -9.20 11.10 9.12
CA TYR A 138 -9.02 11.89 7.91
C TYR A 138 -9.19 11.03 6.64
N VAL A 139 -8.46 9.91 6.56
CA VAL A 139 -8.50 9.05 5.37
C VAL A 139 -9.89 8.44 5.16
N THR A 140 -10.51 7.87 6.19
CA THR A 140 -11.83 7.24 6.05
C THR A 140 -12.91 8.25 5.68
N ASN A 141 -12.92 9.45 6.28
CA ASN A 141 -13.84 10.51 5.90
C ASN A 141 -13.63 10.98 4.46
N LEU A 142 -12.39 11.06 3.99
CA LEU A 142 -12.08 11.39 2.60
C LEU A 142 -12.62 10.33 1.66
N LEU A 143 -12.39 9.04 1.94
CA LEU A 143 -12.90 7.94 1.12
C LEU A 143 -14.43 7.96 1.04
N ASP A 144 -15.12 8.14 2.17
CA ASP A 144 -16.58 8.28 2.23
C ASP A 144 -17.07 9.48 1.40
N ALA A 145 -16.45 10.64 1.56
CA ALA A 145 -16.82 11.86 0.83
C ALA A 145 -16.64 11.72 -0.70
N LYS A 146 -15.70 10.90 -1.14
CA LYS A 146 -15.44 10.63 -2.57
C LYS A 146 -16.16 9.37 -3.10
N GLY A 147 -16.96 8.71 -2.27
CA GLY A 147 -17.71 7.50 -2.66
C GLY A 147 -16.82 6.30 -2.95
N VAL A 148 -15.64 6.23 -2.34
CA VAL A 148 -14.74 5.09 -2.47
C VAL A 148 -15.21 3.98 -1.53
N ILE A 149 -15.40 2.78 -2.05
CA ILE A 149 -15.73 1.61 -1.24
C ILE A 149 -14.43 1.16 -0.54
N TRP A 150 -14.49 1.06 0.78
CA TRP A 150 -13.36 0.67 1.59
C TRP A 150 -13.77 -0.25 2.75
N GLN A 151 -12.80 -0.93 3.31
CA GLN A 151 -12.94 -1.81 4.48
C GLN A 151 -11.74 -1.65 5.39
N THR A 152 -11.91 -1.96 6.67
CA THR A 152 -10.74 -2.15 7.53
C THR A 152 -10.15 -3.53 7.29
N GLY A 153 -8.82 -3.61 7.29
CA GLY A 153 -8.12 -4.88 7.18
C GLY A 153 -6.88 -4.85 8.04
N GLU A 154 -6.86 -5.66 9.11
CA GLU A 154 -5.66 -5.82 9.91
C GLU A 154 -4.86 -7.03 9.42
N LEU A 155 -3.54 -6.89 9.42
CA LEU A 155 -2.65 -7.92 8.95
C LEU A 155 -2.41 -8.96 10.05
N GLY A 156 -3.29 -9.94 10.12
CA GLY A 156 -3.17 -11.07 11.03
C GLY A 156 -3.75 -10.87 12.42
N LYS A 157 -3.68 -11.92 13.23
CA LYS A 157 -4.00 -11.88 14.64
C LYS A 157 -2.89 -11.15 15.40
N VAL A 158 -3.28 -10.23 16.29
CA VAL A 158 -2.36 -9.36 17.04
C VAL A 158 -1.19 -10.11 17.67
N ASP A 159 -1.42 -11.25 18.27
CA ASP A 159 -0.39 -11.98 19.02
C ASP A 159 0.25 -13.15 18.25
N MET A 160 -0.29 -13.54 17.11
CA MET A 160 0.07 -14.79 16.43
C MET A 160 0.58 -14.62 15.01
N GLY A 161 0.26 -13.53 14.36
CA GLY A 161 0.56 -13.33 12.96
C GLY A 161 0.91 -11.91 12.60
N GLY A 162 0.77 -11.62 11.30
CA GLY A 162 1.08 -10.33 10.75
C GLY A 162 2.50 -10.21 10.22
N GLY A 163 2.77 -9.09 9.59
CA GLY A 163 4.07 -8.71 9.05
C GLY A 163 4.27 -7.21 9.18
N GLY A 164 5.49 -6.73 9.09
CA GLY A 164 5.79 -5.30 8.99
C GLY A 164 5.54 -4.80 7.57
N THR A 165 5.30 -3.50 7.44
CA THR A 165 5.25 -2.80 6.16
C THR A 165 6.29 -1.70 6.11
N ILE A 166 6.51 -1.13 4.95
CA ILE A 166 7.43 0.00 4.78
C ILE A 166 6.99 1.25 5.54
N ALA A 167 5.71 1.35 5.91
CA ALA A 167 5.15 2.48 6.63
C ALA A 167 5.93 2.82 7.91
N LYS A 168 6.41 1.83 8.65
CA LYS A 168 7.21 2.06 9.87
C LYS A 168 8.47 2.89 9.64
N TYR A 169 9.12 2.75 8.48
CA TYR A 169 10.36 3.48 8.18
C TYR A 169 10.09 4.96 7.93
N VAL A 170 8.93 5.26 7.36
CA VAL A 170 8.44 6.63 7.15
C VAL A 170 7.94 7.21 8.47
N ALA A 171 7.14 6.46 9.23
CA ALA A 171 6.63 6.87 10.54
C ALA A 171 7.77 7.20 11.53
N ASN A 172 8.87 6.45 11.49
CA ASN A 172 10.07 6.71 12.30
C ASN A 172 10.76 8.06 11.98
N ARG A 173 10.34 8.75 10.92
CA ARG A 173 10.80 10.09 10.53
C ARG A 173 9.81 11.20 10.91
N ASN A 174 8.87 10.92 11.84
CA ASN A 174 7.80 11.83 12.29
C ASN A 174 6.84 12.23 11.17
N VAL A 175 6.51 11.30 10.30
CA VAL A 175 5.51 11.47 9.24
C VAL A 175 4.27 10.66 9.59
N ASP A 176 3.09 11.26 9.42
CA ASP A 176 1.83 10.53 9.55
C ASP A 176 1.68 9.55 8.39
N VAL A 177 1.43 8.29 8.71
CA VAL A 177 1.35 7.19 7.73
C VAL A 177 0.16 6.30 8.02
N VAL A 178 -0.50 5.86 6.96
CA VAL A 178 -1.52 4.81 6.98
C VAL A 178 -1.23 3.82 5.87
N ASP A 179 -1.43 2.55 6.15
CA ASP A 179 -1.32 1.51 5.13
C ASP A 179 -2.67 1.35 4.42
N ILE A 180 -2.68 1.42 3.11
CA ILE A 180 -3.85 1.08 2.27
C ILE A 180 -3.41 0.22 1.09
N GLY A 181 -4.23 -0.76 0.73
CA GLY A 181 -3.87 -1.67 -0.35
C GLY A 181 -5.03 -2.50 -0.89
N VAL A 182 -4.73 -3.29 -1.92
CA VAL A 182 -5.68 -4.20 -2.56
C VAL A 182 -5.76 -5.51 -1.77
N PRO A 183 -6.94 -5.93 -1.28
CA PRO A 183 -7.09 -7.25 -0.68
C PRO A 183 -6.72 -8.35 -1.69
N MET A 184 -5.99 -9.37 -1.21
CA MET A 184 -5.45 -10.40 -2.08
C MET A 184 -5.52 -11.78 -1.43
N LEU A 185 -5.68 -12.82 -2.23
CA LEU A 185 -5.56 -14.21 -1.80
C LEU A 185 -4.30 -14.83 -2.36
N SER A 186 -3.75 -15.79 -1.63
CA SER A 186 -2.54 -16.55 -2.01
C SER A 186 -1.31 -15.67 -2.26
N MET A 187 -1.18 -14.61 -1.50
CA MET A 187 -0.02 -13.72 -1.54
C MET A 187 1.28 -14.50 -1.40
N HIS A 188 2.33 -14.08 -2.11
CA HIS A 188 3.62 -14.77 -2.28
C HIS A 188 3.54 -16.16 -2.94
N ALA A 189 2.36 -16.58 -3.41
CA ALA A 189 2.24 -17.78 -4.21
C ALA A 189 2.61 -17.53 -5.69
N PRO A 190 2.91 -18.58 -6.47
CA PRO A 190 3.12 -18.43 -7.90
C PRO A 190 1.89 -17.90 -8.67
N PHE A 191 0.70 -17.99 -8.06
CA PHE A 191 -0.54 -17.48 -8.62
C PHE A 191 -1.39 -16.82 -7.54
N GLU A 192 -1.53 -15.53 -7.63
CA GLU A 192 -2.24 -14.67 -6.67
C GLU A 192 -3.54 -14.16 -7.28
N LEU A 193 -4.55 -13.89 -6.43
CA LEU A 193 -5.88 -13.45 -6.85
C LEU A 193 -6.24 -12.12 -6.22
N VAL A 194 -6.68 -11.17 -7.05
CA VAL A 194 -7.28 -9.89 -6.64
C VAL A 194 -8.62 -9.67 -7.31
N ALA A 195 -9.49 -8.89 -6.69
CA ALA A 195 -10.75 -8.49 -7.30
C ALA A 195 -10.60 -7.19 -8.09
N LYS A 196 -11.18 -7.13 -9.28
CA LYS A 196 -11.15 -5.94 -10.15
C LYS A 196 -11.76 -4.71 -9.47
N LEU A 197 -12.82 -4.92 -8.68
CA LEU A 197 -13.43 -3.86 -7.89
C LEU A 197 -12.43 -3.26 -6.90
N ASP A 198 -11.71 -4.11 -6.17
CA ASP A 198 -10.78 -3.65 -5.14
C ASP A 198 -9.59 -2.91 -5.76
N VAL A 199 -9.08 -3.38 -6.89
CA VAL A 199 -8.04 -2.67 -7.67
C VAL A 199 -8.55 -1.28 -8.09
N TYR A 200 -9.77 -1.20 -8.62
CA TYR A 200 -10.34 0.08 -9.03
C TYR A 200 -10.58 1.01 -7.83
N MET A 201 -11.09 0.49 -6.71
CA MET A 201 -11.29 1.30 -5.50
C MET A 201 -9.97 1.76 -4.88
N THR A 202 -8.91 0.96 -4.96
CA THR A 202 -7.58 1.38 -4.52
C THR A 202 -7.05 2.52 -5.38
N TYR A 203 -7.17 2.43 -6.71
CA TYR A 203 -6.88 3.55 -7.60
C TYR A 203 -7.68 4.81 -7.21
N LYS A 204 -8.99 4.68 -6.97
CA LYS A 204 -9.85 5.79 -6.57
C LYS A 204 -9.48 6.37 -5.20
N ALA A 205 -9.00 5.57 -4.28
CA ALA A 205 -8.51 6.03 -2.98
C ALA A 205 -7.25 6.91 -3.14
N PHE A 206 -6.28 6.47 -3.92
CA PHE A 206 -5.08 7.26 -4.22
C PHE A 206 -5.42 8.54 -5.01
N GLU A 207 -6.31 8.45 -6.01
CA GLU A 207 -6.79 9.61 -6.75
C GLU A 207 -7.47 10.64 -5.83
N ALA A 208 -8.30 10.18 -4.89
CA ALA A 208 -8.97 11.04 -3.92
C ALA A 208 -7.95 11.75 -3.03
N PHE A 209 -6.97 11.04 -2.52
CA PHE A 209 -5.92 11.58 -1.66
C PHE A 209 -5.04 12.60 -2.40
N ALA A 210 -4.57 12.27 -3.59
CA ALA A 210 -3.68 13.12 -4.37
C ALA A 210 -4.35 14.41 -4.89
N ASN A 211 -5.68 14.41 -5.03
CA ASN A 211 -6.47 15.59 -5.46
C ASN A 211 -7.18 16.31 -4.30
N GLU A 212 -6.89 15.97 -3.04
CA GLU A 212 -7.50 16.62 -1.87
C GLU A 212 -7.11 18.10 -1.80
N ARG A 213 -8.06 18.94 -1.33
CA ARG A 213 -7.93 20.41 -1.29
C ARG A 213 -8.27 20.95 0.09
#